data_f6e57a25d2e37b54f4c0ada870de3566
#
_entry.id   f6e57a25d2e37b54f4c0ada870de3566
#
_cell.length_a   1.000
_cell.length_b   1.000
_cell.length_c   1.000
_cell.angle_alpha   90.00
_cell.angle_beta   90.00
_cell.angle_gamma   90.00
#
_symmetry.space_group_name_H-M   'P 1'
#
loop_
_entity.id
_entity.type
_entity.pdbx_description
1 polymer ?
#
loop_
_entity_poly.entity_id
_entity_poly.type
_entity_poly.pdbx_seq_one_letter_code
_entity_poly.pdbx_strand_id
1 'polypeptide(L)'
;MKLDAPVMQEEELVERIRVLLPSITEHAAQAEQERKPVDSVMKSLEDAGVYKFFVPKRYGGYEFGLETFMDIGVMLGESCLSTAWVTTFCMEHNWLLSLYNREAQDDIFGKQPYIIAPGALAPKGTATPVDGGYRISGRWEWATGVMHADWVMVGALTPTEDPKKPDLCMYLIPRDEVNVIDTWHVAGMVGTGSNDIEVEDVFVPGHRKQSIVDMRDGSSPGALFHDSPIYKMPMMPVLGLTAAAPAVGGARQAVALFRERLQERSVYGTADKQSQRAMAQARLGHAQVAVETAEVALKNIARTVVHWGESGKPCPEIERAHLRLKIAHVVREARDVVRDVVEASGSHAHFLTSPLQRTLRDMHTLSAHTVFDLDVGGELYGRLLLGLPANAPV
;
A
#
# COMPACT_ATOMS: atom_id res chain seq x y z
N MET A 1 -14.52 -4.48 -37.80
CA MET A 1 -15.43 -4.46 -36.65
C MET A 1 -14.70 -5.15 -35.52
N LYS A 2 -13.95 -4.39 -34.68
CA LYS A 2 -13.40 -4.94 -33.43
C LYS A 2 -14.63 -5.16 -32.52
N LEU A 3 -14.91 -6.39 -32.20
CA LEU A 3 -15.80 -6.71 -31.09
C LEU A 3 -15.18 -6.04 -29.86
N ASP A 4 -15.85 -5.02 -29.33
CA ASP A 4 -15.45 -4.44 -28.05
C ASP A 4 -15.45 -5.56 -27.04
N ALA A 5 -14.27 -5.89 -26.51
CA ALA A 5 -14.17 -6.80 -25.38
C ALA A 5 -15.03 -6.22 -24.24
N PRO A 6 -15.80 -7.06 -23.52
CA PRO A 6 -16.63 -6.56 -22.43
C PRO A 6 -15.76 -5.75 -21.46
N VAL A 7 -16.23 -4.54 -21.13
CA VAL A 7 -15.54 -3.66 -20.17
C VAL A 7 -15.62 -4.31 -18.80
N MET A 8 -14.46 -4.57 -18.17
CA MET A 8 -14.35 -5.09 -16.81
C MET A 8 -15.22 -4.25 -15.86
N GLN A 9 -15.99 -4.90 -15.00
CA GLN A 9 -16.74 -4.26 -13.92
C GLN A 9 -16.02 -4.46 -12.57
N GLU A 10 -16.25 -3.57 -11.61
CA GLU A 10 -15.60 -3.65 -10.29
C GLU A 10 -15.90 -4.98 -9.59
N GLU A 11 -17.17 -5.40 -9.62
CA GLU A 11 -17.65 -6.65 -9.01
C GLU A 11 -17.01 -7.88 -9.67
N GLU A 12 -16.80 -7.84 -10.98
CA GLU A 12 -16.15 -8.93 -11.72
C GLU A 12 -14.69 -9.07 -11.30
N LEU A 13 -13.95 -7.93 -11.16
CA LEU A 13 -12.58 -7.96 -10.69
C LEU A 13 -12.48 -8.47 -9.26
N VAL A 14 -13.36 -8.02 -8.37
CA VAL A 14 -13.43 -8.48 -6.98
C VAL A 14 -13.65 -10.00 -6.94
N GLU A 15 -14.53 -10.55 -7.77
CA GLU A 15 -14.79 -12.00 -7.80
C GLU A 15 -13.59 -12.78 -8.35
N ARG A 16 -12.92 -12.28 -9.39
CA ARG A 16 -11.67 -12.88 -9.91
C ARG A 16 -10.61 -12.97 -8.83
N ILE A 17 -10.45 -11.91 -8.02
CA ILE A 17 -9.50 -11.88 -6.89
C ILE A 17 -9.94 -12.88 -5.81
N ARG A 18 -11.24 -12.94 -5.49
CA ARG A 18 -11.79 -13.87 -4.49
C ARG A 18 -11.43 -15.32 -4.79
N VAL A 19 -11.47 -15.71 -6.05
CA VAL A 19 -11.09 -17.06 -6.50
C VAL A 19 -9.61 -17.35 -6.24
N LEU A 20 -8.75 -16.35 -6.20
CA LEU A 20 -7.30 -16.50 -5.96
C LEU A 20 -6.93 -16.57 -4.47
N LEU A 21 -7.78 -16.12 -3.54
CA LEU A 21 -7.46 -16.02 -2.11
C LEU A 21 -6.98 -17.34 -1.48
N PRO A 22 -7.61 -18.52 -1.77
CA PRO A 22 -7.10 -19.79 -1.23
C PRO A 22 -5.67 -20.08 -1.66
N SER A 23 -5.33 -19.85 -2.93
CA SER A 23 -3.97 -20.05 -3.43
C SER A 23 -2.98 -19.08 -2.80
N ILE A 24 -3.35 -17.81 -2.59
CA ILE A 24 -2.51 -16.82 -1.90
C ILE A 24 -2.21 -17.27 -0.47
N THR A 25 -3.23 -17.79 0.23
CA THR A 25 -3.07 -18.31 1.60
C THR A 25 -2.14 -19.51 1.65
N GLU A 26 -2.28 -20.46 0.72
CA GLU A 26 -1.43 -21.64 0.61
C GLU A 26 0.04 -21.27 0.40
N HIS A 27 0.32 -20.28 -0.44
CA HIS A 27 1.67 -19.84 -0.78
C HIS A 27 2.28 -18.83 0.22
N ALA A 28 1.57 -18.44 1.27
CA ALA A 28 2.05 -17.40 2.20
C ALA A 28 3.34 -17.79 2.95
N ALA A 29 3.51 -19.08 3.30
CA ALA A 29 4.74 -19.58 3.93
C ALA A 29 5.91 -19.64 2.94
N GLN A 30 5.64 -19.98 1.68
CA GLN A 30 6.63 -19.98 0.60
C GLN A 30 7.11 -18.55 0.30
N ALA A 31 6.20 -17.57 0.24
CA ALA A 31 6.58 -16.18 0.05
C ALA A 31 7.54 -15.68 1.15
N GLU A 32 7.32 -16.09 2.41
CA GLU A 32 8.26 -15.80 3.50
C GLU A 32 9.62 -16.46 3.27
N GLN A 33 9.66 -17.74 2.85
CA GLN A 33 10.90 -18.47 2.60
C GLN A 33 11.69 -17.89 1.42
N GLU A 34 11.01 -17.52 0.34
CA GLU A 34 11.62 -16.92 -0.86
C GLU A 34 11.94 -15.43 -0.68
N ARG A 35 11.45 -14.81 0.40
CA ARG A 35 11.59 -13.37 0.69
C ARG A 35 11.07 -12.49 -0.46
N LYS A 36 10.01 -12.93 -1.12
CA LYS A 36 9.27 -12.21 -2.16
C LYS A 36 7.90 -12.85 -2.34
N PRO A 37 6.89 -12.16 -2.91
CA PRO A 37 5.68 -12.81 -3.36
C PRO A 37 6.01 -13.90 -4.38
N VAL A 38 5.30 -15.03 -4.29
CA VAL A 38 5.54 -16.17 -5.19
C VAL A 38 5.19 -15.80 -6.63
N ASP A 39 6.07 -16.09 -7.58
CA ASP A 39 5.94 -15.68 -8.98
C ASP A 39 4.61 -16.13 -9.62
N SER A 40 4.14 -17.34 -9.32
CA SER A 40 2.85 -17.86 -9.82
C SER A 40 1.65 -17.08 -9.25
N VAL A 41 1.73 -16.63 -7.99
CA VAL A 41 0.70 -15.80 -7.36
C VAL A 41 0.66 -14.42 -8.01
N MET A 42 1.83 -13.78 -8.20
CA MET A 42 1.92 -12.49 -8.89
C MET A 42 1.37 -12.57 -10.32
N LYS A 43 1.70 -13.66 -11.04
CA LYS A 43 1.16 -13.90 -12.39
C LYS A 43 -0.35 -14.10 -12.39
N SER A 44 -0.91 -14.80 -11.43
CA SER A 44 -2.36 -14.99 -11.31
C SER A 44 -3.09 -13.67 -11.02
N LEU A 45 -2.52 -12.80 -10.18
CA LEU A 45 -3.04 -11.45 -9.91
C LEU A 45 -2.97 -10.57 -11.16
N GLU A 46 -1.87 -10.65 -11.91
CA GLU A 46 -1.71 -9.98 -13.20
C GLU A 46 -2.78 -10.42 -14.20
N ASP A 47 -2.98 -11.73 -14.38
CA ASP A 47 -3.96 -12.32 -15.29
C ASP A 47 -5.41 -11.98 -14.89
N ALA A 48 -5.67 -11.81 -13.61
CA ALA A 48 -6.95 -11.30 -13.12
C ALA A 48 -7.20 -9.83 -13.50
N GLY A 49 -6.12 -9.07 -13.80
CA GLY A 49 -6.19 -7.67 -14.20
C GLY A 49 -6.05 -6.67 -13.05
N VAL A 50 -5.55 -7.11 -11.90
CA VAL A 50 -5.46 -6.31 -10.66
C VAL A 50 -4.69 -5.00 -10.87
N TYR A 51 -3.58 -5.03 -11.60
CA TYR A 51 -2.72 -3.86 -11.78
C TYR A 51 -3.27 -2.80 -12.74
N LYS A 52 -4.37 -3.11 -13.47
CA LYS A 52 -5.10 -2.14 -14.31
C LYS A 52 -6.06 -1.25 -13.51
N PHE A 53 -6.22 -1.50 -12.23
CA PHE A 53 -7.26 -0.94 -11.38
C PHE A 53 -7.38 0.58 -11.49
N PHE A 54 -6.28 1.29 -11.28
CA PHE A 54 -6.21 2.76 -11.30
C PHE A 54 -5.65 3.34 -12.60
N VAL A 55 -5.25 2.50 -13.56
CA VAL A 55 -4.72 2.98 -14.84
C VAL A 55 -5.80 3.72 -15.63
N PRO A 56 -5.48 4.83 -16.32
CA PRO A 56 -6.45 5.56 -17.13
C PRO A 56 -7.06 4.71 -18.25
N LYS A 57 -8.37 4.84 -18.45
CA LYS A 57 -9.11 4.12 -19.51
C LYS A 57 -8.52 4.31 -20.89
N ARG A 58 -7.92 5.47 -21.16
CA ARG A 58 -7.23 5.75 -22.43
C ARG A 58 -6.08 4.78 -22.74
N TYR A 59 -5.50 4.17 -21.70
CA TYR A 59 -4.43 3.16 -21.81
C TYR A 59 -4.94 1.72 -21.59
N GLY A 60 -6.26 1.52 -21.49
CA GLY A 60 -6.87 0.21 -21.28
C GLY A 60 -7.00 -0.19 -19.81
N GLY A 61 -6.84 0.74 -18.90
CA GLY A 61 -7.12 0.58 -17.47
C GLY A 61 -8.61 0.73 -17.13
N TYR A 62 -8.92 0.62 -15.83
CA TYR A 62 -10.31 0.55 -15.37
C TYR A 62 -10.80 1.85 -14.73
N GLU A 63 -9.94 2.65 -14.10
CA GLU A 63 -10.30 3.85 -13.32
C GLU A 63 -11.34 3.55 -12.23
N PHE A 64 -11.14 2.46 -11.49
CA PHE A 64 -12.05 2.02 -10.45
C PHE A 64 -11.93 2.82 -9.16
N GLY A 65 -12.94 2.69 -8.29
CA GLY A 65 -13.09 3.52 -7.10
C GLY A 65 -12.22 3.09 -5.91
N LEU A 66 -11.87 4.07 -5.05
CA LEU A 66 -11.03 3.82 -3.87
C LEU A 66 -11.72 2.91 -2.83
N GLU A 67 -13.06 2.88 -2.75
CA GLU A 67 -13.77 1.99 -1.82
C GLU A 67 -13.57 0.52 -2.21
N THR A 68 -13.72 0.18 -3.49
CA THR A 68 -13.44 -1.18 -4.00
C THR A 68 -11.97 -1.57 -3.81
N PHE A 69 -11.05 -0.61 -3.95
CA PHE A 69 -9.64 -0.83 -3.64
C PHE A 69 -9.43 -1.21 -2.16
N MET A 70 -10.14 -0.57 -1.22
CA MET A 70 -10.10 -0.96 0.19
C MET A 70 -10.60 -2.38 0.40
N ASP A 71 -11.72 -2.77 -0.23
CA ASP A 71 -12.23 -4.13 -0.14
C ASP A 71 -11.22 -5.17 -0.66
N ILE A 72 -10.58 -4.89 -1.78
CA ILE A 72 -9.51 -5.76 -2.34
C ILE A 72 -8.33 -5.85 -1.39
N GLY A 73 -7.83 -4.71 -0.86
CA GLY A 73 -6.71 -4.70 0.07
C GLY A 73 -6.98 -5.49 1.36
N VAL A 74 -8.19 -5.38 1.90
CA VAL A 74 -8.63 -6.17 3.09
C VAL A 74 -8.69 -7.66 2.75
N MET A 75 -9.30 -8.06 1.63
CA MET A 75 -9.39 -9.47 1.22
C MET A 75 -8.00 -10.11 1.00
N LEU A 76 -7.12 -9.40 0.31
CA LEU A 76 -5.73 -9.87 0.10
C LEU A 76 -4.98 -9.99 1.43
N GLY A 77 -5.14 -9.01 2.34
CA GLY A 77 -4.52 -9.01 3.67
C GLY A 77 -4.99 -10.15 4.55
N GLU A 78 -6.25 -10.57 4.43
CA GLU A 78 -6.80 -11.75 5.09
C GLU A 78 -6.13 -13.06 4.62
N SER A 79 -5.58 -13.09 3.41
CA SER A 79 -4.88 -14.26 2.87
C SER A 79 -3.38 -14.25 3.16
N CYS A 80 -2.69 -13.14 2.87
CA CYS A 80 -1.25 -12.98 3.11
C CYS A 80 -0.87 -11.50 3.15
N LEU A 81 -0.43 -11.00 4.32
CA LEU A 81 -0.05 -9.58 4.50
C LEU A 81 1.05 -9.13 3.55
N SER A 82 2.10 -9.93 3.37
CA SER A 82 3.21 -9.58 2.48
C SER A 82 2.78 -9.47 1.02
N THR A 83 2.02 -10.45 0.52
CA THR A 83 1.49 -10.42 -0.86
C THR A 83 0.50 -9.27 -1.04
N ALA A 84 -0.39 -9.04 -0.07
CA ALA A 84 -1.33 -7.93 -0.09
C ALA A 84 -0.63 -6.57 -0.17
N TRP A 85 0.40 -6.38 0.66
CA TRP A 85 1.20 -5.16 0.69
C TRP A 85 1.81 -4.86 -0.69
N VAL A 86 2.51 -5.84 -1.28
CA VAL A 86 3.12 -5.65 -2.60
C VAL A 86 2.06 -5.37 -3.66
N THR A 87 0.95 -6.13 -3.65
CA THR A 87 -0.11 -5.99 -4.64
C THR A 87 -0.78 -4.61 -4.55
N THR A 88 -1.15 -4.16 -3.35
CA THR A 88 -1.83 -2.86 -3.17
C THR A 88 -0.91 -1.70 -3.52
N PHE A 89 0.38 -1.75 -3.17
CA PHE A 89 1.35 -0.73 -3.59
C PHE A 89 1.53 -0.71 -5.11
N CYS A 90 1.66 -1.86 -5.77
CA CYS A 90 1.77 -1.91 -7.22
C CYS A 90 0.50 -1.42 -7.94
N MET A 91 -0.69 -1.65 -7.38
CA MET A 91 -1.94 -1.07 -7.88
C MET A 91 -1.93 0.45 -7.75
N GLU A 92 -1.61 0.95 -6.56
CA GLU A 92 -1.61 2.39 -6.24
C GLU A 92 -0.52 3.15 -6.99
N HIS A 93 0.66 2.56 -7.18
CA HIS A 93 1.72 3.19 -7.96
C HIS A 93 1.32 3.43 -9.42
N ASN A 94 0.43 2.65 -10.01
CA ASN A 94 -0.17 2.98 -11.32
C ASN A 94 -1.05 4.26 -11.24
N TRP A 95 -1.67 4.54 -10.08
CA TRP A 95 -2.33 5.82 -9.83
C TRP A 95 -1.32 6.97 -9.73
N LEU A 96 -0.22 6.81 -8.97
CA LEU A 96 0.86 7.82 -8.91
C LEU A 96 1.44 8.14 -10.30
N LEU A 97 1.70 7.11 -11.12
CA LEU A 97 2.22 7.25 -12.47
C LEU A 97 1.24 7.96 -13.40
N SER A 98 -0.06 7.83 -13.16
CA SER A 98 -1.10 8.55 -13.89
C SER A 98 -1.12 10.06 -13.56
N LEU A 99 -0.41 10.50 -12.52
CA LEU A 99 -0.23 11.92 -12.20
C LEU A 99 0.92 12.59 -12.99
N TYR A 100 1.78 11.81 -13.65
CA TYR A 100 2.84 12.35 -14.50
C TYR A 100 2.28 13.03 -15.75
N ASN A 101 3.13 13.71 -16.50
CA ASN A 101 2.76 14.27 -17.81
C ASN A 101 2.46 13.16 -18.82
N ARG A 102 1.85 13.55 -19.95
CA ARG A 102 1.38 12.61 -20.98
C ARG A 102 2.51 11.79 -21.59
N GLU A 103 3.65 12.42 -21.88
CA GLU A 103 4.80 11.76 -22.52
C GLU A 103 5.36 10.64 -21.63
N ALA A 104 5.48 10.89 -20.32
CA ALA A 104 5.86 9.85 -19.36
C ALA A 104 4.83 8.71 -19.31
N GLN A 105 3.54 9.02 -19.31
CA GLN A 105 2.49 8.00 -19.32
C GLN A 105 2.48 7.18 -20.62
N ASP A 106 2.76 7.80 -21.77
CA ASP A 106 2.88 7.10 -23.04
C ASP A 106 4.10 6.15 -23.05
N ASP A 107 5.22 6.53 -22.42
CA ASP A 107 6.38 5.65 -22.22
C ASP A 107 6.04 4.42 -21.36
N ILE A 108 5.25 4.63 -20.29
CA ILE A 108 4.92 3.63 -19.29
C ILE A 108 3.80 2.71 -19.77
N PHE A 109 2.66 3.29 -20.15
CA PHE A 109 1.43 2.56 -20.46
C PHE A 109 1.23 2.28 -21.95
N GLY A 110 2.09 2.83 -22.83
CA GLY A 110 1.94 2.68 -24.27
C GLY A 110 2.17 1.26 -24.79
N LYS A 111 2.92 0.43 -24.05
CA LYS A 111 3.22 -0.95 -24.41
C LYS A 111 2.29 -1.96 -23.73
N GLN A 112 1.94 -1.72 -22.48
CA GLN A 112 1.04 -2.55 -21.68
C GLN A 112 0.22 -1.65 -20.74
N PRO A 113 -1.03 -2.03 -20.42
CA PRO A 113 -1.95 -1.16 -19.69
C PRO A 113 -1.72 -1.13 -18.16
N TYR A 114 -0.53 -1.34 -17.68
CA TYR A 114 -0.08 -1.25 -16.28
C TYR A 114 1.41 -1.49 -16.24
N ILE A 115 2.06 -1.14 -15.13
CA ILE A 115 3.42 -1.59 -14.81
C ILE A 115 3.53 -1.95 -13.33
N ILE A 116 4.52 -2.74 -13.01
CA ILE A 116 4.96 -2.95 -11.61
C ILE A 116 6.16 -2.03 -11.38
N ALA A 117 5.97 -1.03 -10.53
CA ALA A 117 7.00 -0.05 -10.23
C ALA A 117 7.03 0.26 -8.73
N PRO A 118 8.07 -0.17 -7.99
CA PRO A 118 8.29 0.30 -6.63
C PRO A 118 8.51 1.82 -6.59
N GLY A 119 8.08 2.44 -5.49
CA GLY A 119 8.26 3.87 -5.25
C GLY A 119 9.05 4.12 -3.96
N ALA A 120 10.21 4.72 -4.05
CA ALA A 120 11.02 5.17 -2.92
C ALA A 120 11.04 6.70 -2.87
N LEU A 121 10.09 7.28 -2.12
CA LEU A 121 9.87 8.74 -2.10
C LEU A 121 10.96 9.53 -1.36
N ALA A 122 11.73 8.88 -0.47
CA ALA A 122 12.76 9.57 0.30
C ALA A 122 13.81 10.21 -0.63
N PRO A 123 14.19 11.49 -0.41
CA PRO A 123 15.12 12.21 -1.29
C PRO A 123 16.59 11.82 -1.02
N LYS A 124 16.92 10.55 -1.16
CA LYS A 124 18.27 10.01 -0.88
C LYS A 124 19.21 10.07 -2.08
N GLY A 125 18.68 10.38 -3.27
CA GLY A 125 19.48 10.52 -4.48
C GLY A 125 19.85 11.96 -4.82
N THR A 126 20.79 12.07 -5.75
CA THR A 126 21.16 13.32 -6.42
C THR A 126 20.58 13.35 -7.82
N ALA A 127 20.08 14.51 -8.25
CA ALA A 127 19.61 14.77 -9.60
C ALA A 127 20.42 15.93 -10.19
N THR A 128 21.35 15.61 -11.10
CA THR A 128 22.20 16.61 -11.76
C THR A 128 21.59 16.98 -13.11
N PRO A 129 21.19 18.24 -13.33
CA PRO A 129 20.67 18.68 -14.62
C PRO A 129 21.70 18.51 -15.74
N VAL A 130 21.27 17.97 -16.87
CA VAL A 130 22.04 17.85 -18.11
C VAL A 130 21.15 18.18 -19.30
N ASP A 131 21.73 18.28 -20.50
CA ASP A 131 20.93 18.53 -21.71
C ASP A 131 19.85 17.44 -21.90
N GLY A 132 18.59 17.86 -22.04
CA GLY A 132 17.44 16.99 -22.23
C GLY A 132 16.92 16.25 -20.99
N GLY A 133 17.56 16.38 -19.81
CA GLY A 133 17.10 15.65 -18.61
C GLY A 133 18.01 15.78 -17.39
N TYR A 134 18.21 14.66 -16.72
CA TYR A 134 18.94 14.59 -15.46
C TYR A 134 19.83 13.33 -15.40
N ARG A 135 20.96 13.44 -14.70
CA ARG A 135 21.74 12.28 -14.24
C ARG A 135 21.37 11.98 -12.80
N ILE A 136 20.95 10.75 -12.57
CA ILE A 136 20.47 10.30 -11.25
C ILE A 136 21.47 9.32 -10.67
N SER A 137 21.83 9.54 -9.40
CA SER A 137 22.63 8.61 -8.60
C SER A 137 22.12 8.58 -7.18
N GLY A 138 22.12 7.41 -6.56
CA GLY A 138 21.75 7.26 -5.16
C GLY A 138 21.42 5.83 -4.79
N ARG A 139 21.14 5.65 -3.49
CA ARG A 139 20.65 4.40 -2.93
C ARG A 139 19.39 4.67 -2.12
N TRP A 140 18.36 3.90 -2.38
CA TRP A 140 17.06 4.00 -1.70
C TRP A 140 16.71 2.69 -1.05
N GLU A 141 16.20 2.78 0.17
CA GLU A 141 15.75 1.64 0.96
C GLU A 141 14.28 1.33 0.64
N TRP A 142 13.93 0.06 0.86
CA TRP A 142 12.53 -0.42 0.91
C TRP A 142 11.76 -0.30 -0.41
N ALA A 143 12.36 -0.69 -1.51
CA ALA A 143 11.72 -0.70 -2.82
C ALA A 143 10.70 -1.85 -2.94
N THR A 144 9.51 -1.68 -2.35
CA THR A 144 8.43 -2.67 -2.32
C THR A 144 7.98 -3.05 -3.73
N GLY A 145 8.07 -4.35 -4.08
CA GLY A 145 7.71 -4.86 -5.40
C GLY A 145 8.88 -4.94 -6.39
N VAL A 146 10.10 -4.52 -6.01
CA VAL A 146 11.27 -4.49 -6.90
C VAL A 146 11.63 -5.84 -7.49
N MET A 147 11.28 -6.94 -6.81
CA MET A 147 11.57 -8.30 -7.29
C MET A 147 10.74 -8.70 -8.52
N HIS A 148 9.68 -7.93 -8.85
CA HIS A 148 8.79 -8.14 -10.00
C HIS A 148 8.67 -6.88 -10.86
N ALA A 149 9.54 -5.89 -10.65
CA ALA A 149 9.39 -4.56 -11.24
C ALA A 149 9.74 -4.50 -12.73
N ASP A 150 8.99 -3.68 -13.46
CA ASP A 150 9.29 -3.23 -14.83
C ASP A 150 10.08 -1.91 -14.81
N TRP A 151 9.73 -1.04 -13.85
CA TRP A 151 10.31 0.28 -13.63
C TRP A 151 10.51 0.52 -12.15
N VAL A 152 11.21 1.60 -11.79
CA VAL A 152 11.30 2.11 -10.41
C VAL A 152 11.05 3.62 -10.37
N MET A 153 10.46 4.10 -9.29
CA MET A 153 10.30 5.52 -8.98
C MET A 153 11.20 5.89 -7.81
N VAL A 154 12.10 6.85 -7.99
CA VAL A 154 13.06 7.27 -6.97
C VAL A 154 12.97 8.77 -6.67
N GLY A 155 12.96 9.11 -5.38
CA GLY A 155 12.93 10.49 -4.92
C GLY A 155 14.32 11.13 -4.91
N ALA A 156 14.44 12.34 -5.45
CA ALA A 156 15.64 13.15 -5.34
C ALA A 156 15.32 14.64 -5.23
N LEU A 157 16.20 15.40 -4.58
CA LEU A 157 16.13 16.85 -4.58
C LEU A 157 16.67 17.39 -5.90
N THR A 158 15.81 18.08 -6.63
CA THR A 158 16.12 18.68 -7.93
C THR A 158 16.52 20.14 -7.72
N PRO A 159 17.67 20.60 -8.21
CA PRO A 159 18.02 22.02 -8.18
C PRO A 159 16.97 22.88 -8.89
N THR A 160 16.65 24.05 -8.32
CA THR A 160 15.80 25.08 -8.89
C THR A 160 16.60 26.37 -9.08
N GLU A 161 15.97 27.42 -9.58
CA GLU A 161 16.59 28.77 -9.66
C GLU A 161 16.99 29.31 -8.28
N ASP A 162 16.26 28.95 -7.22
CA ASP A 162 16.63 29.24 -5.85
C ASP A 162 17.32 28.02 -5.20
N PRO A 163 18.66 28.02 -5.04
CA PRO A 163 19.39 26.89 -4.46
C PRO A 163 18.95 26.50 -3.03
N LYS A 164 18.24 27.40 -2.33
CA LYS A 164 17.73 27.16 -0.98
C LYS A 164 16.38 26.43 -0.98
N LYS A 165 15.76 26.29 -2.14
CA LYS A 165 14.44 25.66 -2.31
C LYS A 165 14.46 24.60 -3.42
N PRO A 166 15.26 23.52 -3.24
CA PRO A 166 15.22 22.42 -4.20
C PRO A 166 13.81 21.81 -4.24
N ASP A 167 13.40 21.37 -5.42
CA ASP A 167 12.13 20.66 -5.59
C ASP A 167 12.32 19.17 -5.31
N LEU A 168 11.44 18.58 -4.52
CA LEU A 168 11.41 17.14 -4.30
C LEU A 168 10.67 16.48 -5.45
N CYS A 169 11.41 15.78 -6.30
CA CYS A 169 10.85 15.11 -7.47
C CYS A 169 11.02 13.60 -7.41
N MET A 170 10.10 12.89 -8.04
CA MET A 170 10.25 11.48 -8.40
C MET A 170 10.75 11.35 -9.83
N TYR A 171 11.69 10.46 -10.02
CA TYR A 171 12.29 10.09 -11.30
C TYR A 171 11.94 8.65 -11.65
N LEU A 172 11.51 8.43 -12.89
CA LEU A 172 11.10 7.13 -13.39
C LEU A 172 12.24 6.51 -14.19
N ILE A 173 12.70 5.34 -13.76
CA ILE A 173 13.88 4.64 -14.31
C ILE A 173 13.48 3.21 -14.69
N PRO A 174 13.86 2.70 -15.89
CA PRO A 174 13.69 1.30 -16.25
C PRO A 174 14.40 0.36 -15.27
N ARG A 175 13.79 -0.80 -15.00
CA ARG A 175 14.30 -1.76 -14.00
C ARG A 175 15.68 -2.30 -14.34
N ASP A 176 16.03 -2.44 -15.61
CA ASP A 176 17.31 -2.94 -16.08
C ASP A 176 18.48 -1.96 -15.85
N GLU A 177 18.19 -0.69 -15.57
CA GLU A 177 19.17 0.34 -15.20
C GLU A 177 19.37 0.48 -13.68
N VAL A 178 18.75 -0.42 -12.88
CA VAL A 178 18.76 -0.35 -11.42
C VAL A 178 19.36 -1.61 -10.81
N ASN A 179 20.32 -1.43 -9.90
CA ASN A 179 20.89 -2.52 -9.12
C ASN A 179 20.04 -2.79 -7.86
N VAL A 180 19.66 -4.06 -7.62
CA VAL A 180 18.95 -4.48 -6.40
C VAL A 180 19.96 -5.04 -5.42
N ILE A 181 19.97 -4.50 -4.20
CA ILE A 181 20.88 -4.92 -3.13
C ILE A 181 20.09 -5.76 -2.14
N ASP A 182 20.51 -7.00 -1.93
CA ASP A 182 19.85 -7.94 -1.01
C ASP A 182 20.02 -7.49 0.46
N THR A 183 19.07 -6.71 0.94
CA THR A 183 19.06 -6.13 2.29
C THR A 183 17.83 -6.50 3.12
N TRP A 184 16.81 -7.09 2.50
CA TRP A 184 15.54 -7.32 3.19
C TRP A 184 15.58 -8.57 4.10
N HIS A 185 16.36 -8.47 5.19
CA HIS A 185 16.50 -9.49 6.24
C HIS A 185 15.78 -9.02 7.51
N VAL A 186 14.48 -9.20 7.57
CA VAL A 186 13.57 -8.61 8.56
C VAL A 186 12.79 -9.67 9.34
N ALA A 187 12.24 -9.31 10.49
CA ALA A 187 11.48 -10.22 11.36
C ALA A 187 10.04 -10.47 10.88
N GLY A 188 9.44 -9.53 10.18
CA GLY A 188 8.09 -9.59 9.62
C GLY A 188 8.01 -8.90 8.27
N MET A 189 6.94 -9.11 7.51
CA MET A 189 6.81 -8.68 6.12
C MET A 189 7.93 -9.20 5.22
N VAL A 190 8.52 -10.33 5.59
CA VAL A 190 9.66 -10.96 4.89
C VAL A 190 9.33 -11.22 3.43
N GLY A 191 8.12 -11.73 3.17
CA GLY A 191 7.63 -12.07 1.84
C GLY A 191 7.36 -10.87 0.92
N THR A 192 7.65 -9.62 1.33
CA THR A 192 7.52 -8.45 0.44
C THR A 192 8.73 -8.26 -0.46
N GLY A 193 9.92 -8.73 -0.04
CA GLY A 193 11.17 -8.53 -0.78
C GLY A 193 11.50 -7.07 -1.02
N SER A 194 11.21 -6.19 -0.04
CA SER A 194 11.41 -4.74 -0.14
C SER A 194 12.88 -4.37 -0.02
N ASN A 195 13.71 -4.93 -0.91
CA ASN A 195 15.15 -4.72 -0.96
C ASN A 195 15.52 -3.27 -1.28
N ASP A 196 16.77 -2.89 -0.98
CA ASP A 196 17.31 -1.61 -1.41
C ASP A 196 17.58 -1.63 -2.93
N ILE A 197 17.57 -0.43 -3.49
CA ILE A 197 17.94 -0.19 -4.88
C ILE A 197 19.04 0.86 -4.98
N GLU A 198 19.92 0.71 -5.95
CA GLU A 198 21.00 1.63 -6.26
C GLU A 198 20.99 1.99 -7.74
N VAL A 199 21.21 3.26 -8.01
CA VAL A 199 21.30 3.82 -9.35
C VAL A 199 22.61 4.62 -9.44
N GLU A 200 23.40 4.37 -10.48
CA GLU A 200 24.68 5.02 -10.71
C GLU A 200 24.69 5.76 -12.05
N ASP A 201 24.68 7.08 -12.00
CA ASP A 201 24.80 8.00 -13.15
C ASP A 201 23.86 7.68 -14.34
N VAL A 202 22.60 7.30 -14.02
CA VAL A 202 21.61 6.96 -15.05
C VAL A 202 20.98 8.23 -15.61
N PHE A 203 20.90 8.32 -16.94
CA PHE A 203 20.22 9.42 -17.62
C PHE A 203 18.70 9.22 -17.60
N VAL A 204 17.98 10.21 -17.06
CA VAL A 204 16.53 10.25 -17.04
C VAL A 204 16.03 11.44 -17.85
N PRO A 205 15.28 11.24 -18.96
CA PRO A 205 14.68 12.31 -19.74
C PRO A 205 13.81 13.22 -18.89
N GLY A 206 13.79 14.51 -19.19
CA GLY A 206 13.08 15.52 -18.39
C GLY A 206 11.59 15.25 -18.20
N HIS A 207 10.92 14.61 -19.18
CA HIS A 207 9.50 14.24 -19.07
C HIS A 207 9.22 13.12 -18.05
N ARG A 208 10.23 12.33 -17.66
CA ARG A 208 10.11 11.26 -16.64
C ARG A 208 10.36 11.75 -15.22
N LYS A 209 10.35 13.06 -15.03
CA LYS A 209 10.41 13.73 -13.71
C LYS A 209 9.02 14.24 -13.33
N GLN A 210 8.64 14.10 -12.06
CA GLN A 210 7.41 14.67 -11.51
C GLN A 210 7.65 15.25 -10.11
N SER A 211 7.23 16.50 -9.89
CA SER A 211 7.26 17.14 -8.57
C SER A 211 6.30 16.44 -7.60
N ILE A 212 6.78 16.04 -6.44
CA ILE A 212 5.96 15.47 -5.36
C ILE A 212 5.04 16.56 -4.78
N VAL A 213 5.50 17.80 -4.76
CA VAL A 213 4.69 18.93 -4.30
C VAL A 213 3.48 19.12 -5.20
N ASP A 214 3.66 19.09 -6.53
CA ASP A 214 2.56 19.21 -7.47
C ASP A 214 1.56 18.05 -7.36
N MET A 215 2.05 16.81 -7.15
CA MET A 215 1.18 15.65 -6.92
C MET A 215 0.38 15.79 -5.62
N ARG A 216 1.03 16.23 -4.56
CA ARG A 216 0.39 16.45 -3.26
C ARG A 216 -0.68 17.54 -3.31
N ASP A 217 -0.39 18.62 -4.01
CA ASP A 217 -1.26 19.81 -4.06
C ASP A 217 -2.32 19.71 -5.18
N GLY A 218 -2.34 18.59 -5.96
CA GLY A 218 -3.32 18.34 -7.02
C GLY A 218 -3.08 19.16 -8.30
N SER A 219 -1.89 19.73 -8.46
CA SER A 219 -1.49 20.57 -9.62
C SER A 219 -0.61 19.80 -10.62
N SER A 220 -0.40 18.50 -10.43
CA SER A 220 0.36 17.69 -11.37
C SER A 220 -0.29 17.60 -12.75
N PRO A 221 0.49 17.46 -13.84
CA PRO A 221 -0.05 17.42 -15.19
C PRO A 221 -1.16 16.36 -15.35
N GLY A 222 -0.97 15.16 -14.79
CA GLY A 222 -1.96 14.08 -14.87
C GLY A 222 -3.28 14.44 -14.18
N ALA A 223 -3.23 15.06 -12.99
CA ALA A 223 -4.43 15.51 -12.28
C ALA A 223 -5.20 16.58 -13.06
N LEU A 224 -4.50 17.37 -13.89
CA LEU A 224 -5.12 18.46 -14.67
C LEU A 224 -5.74 17.97 -15.97
N PHE A 225 -5.16 16.97 -16.65
CA PHE A 225 -5.66 16.54 -17.96
C PHE A 225 -6.55 15.29 -17.96
N HIS A 226 -6.59 14.52 -16.85
CA HIS A 226 -7.54 13.44 -16.69
C HIS A 226 -8.89 13.97 -16.18
N ASP A 227 -9.99 13.55 -16.81
CA ASP A 227 -11.33 13.97 -16.40
C ASP A 227 -11.79 13.26 -15.11
N SER A 228 -11.34 12.04 -14.88
CA SER A 228 -11.74 11.23 -13.74
C SER A 228 -11.31 11.86 -12.40
N PRO A 229 -12.25 12.01 -11.43
CA PRO A 229 -11.95 12.60 -10.14
C PRO A 229 -10.96 11.78 -9.28
N ILE A 230 -10.73 10.51 -9.62
CA ILE A 230 -9.77 9.68 -8.89
C ILE A 230 -8.35 10.25 -8.95
N TYR A 231 -7.96 10.94 -10.04
CA TYR A 231 -6.63 11.55 -10.19
C TYR A 231 -6.51 12.91 -9.49
N LYS A 232 -7.60 13.40 -8.87
CA LYS A 232 -7.66 14.64 -8.09
C LYS A 232 -7.76 14.39 -6.58
N MET A 233 -7.72 13.13 -6.17
CA MET A 233 -7.70 12.76 -4.74
C MET A 233 -6.41 13.25 -4.06
N PRO A 234 -6.45 13.63 -2.77
CA PRO A 234 -5.25 14.05 -2.03
C PRO A 234 -4.25 12.89 -1.89
N MET A 235 -3.02 13.08 -2.38
CA MET A 235 -2.02 12.02 -2.50
C MET A 235 -1.70 11.32 -1.18
N MET A 236 -1.34 12.06 -0.13
CA MET A 236 -0.89 11.44 1.13
C MET A 236 -1.93 10.54 1.79
N PRO A 237 -3.24 10.93 1.87
CA PRO A 237 -4.28 10.01 2.32
C PRO A 237 -4.46 8.76 1.44
N VAL A 238 -4.33 8.86 0.11
CA VAL A 238 -4.37 7.67 -0.78
C VAL A 238 -3.26 6.71 -0.43
N LEU A 239 -2.01 7.19 -0.33
CA LEU A 239 -0.84 6.36 0.05
C LEU A 239 -1.04 5.70 1.43
N GLY A 240 -1.57 6.46 2.41
CA GLY A 240 -1.84 5.93 3.74
C GLY A 240 -2.90 4.83 3.74
N LEU A 241 -3.98 4.99 2.98
CA LEU A 241 -5.05 3.98 2.83
C LEU A 241 -4.54 2.71 2.15
N THR A 242 -3.69 2.85 1.12
CA THR A 242 -3.02 1.72 0.45
C THR A 242 -2.31 0.81 1.43
N ALA A 243 -1.55 1.42 2.33
CA ALA A 243 -0.80 0.70 3.36
C ALA A 243 -1.68 0.17 4.51
N ALA A 244 -2.84 0.79 4.79
CA ALA A 244 -3.71 0.42 5.91
C ALA A 244 -4.67 -0.74 5.59
N ALA A 245 -5.14 -0.88 4.35
CA ALA A 245 -6.12 -1.90 3.98
C ALA A 245 -5.64 -3.33 4.27
N PRO A 246 -4.40 -3.75 3.93
CA PRO A 246 -3.88 -5.06 4.30
C PRO A 246 -3.86 -5.31 5.82
N ALA A 247 -3.60 -4.28 6.63
CA ALA A 247 -3.57 -4.43 8.09
C ALA A 247 -4.94 -4.85 8.67
N VAL A 248 -6.02 -4.26 8.17
CA VAL A 248 -7.39 -4.65 8.57
C VAL A 248 -7.66 -6.10 8.16
N GLY A 249 -7.21 -6.52 6.98
CA GLY A 249 -7.30 -7.90 6.50
C GLY A 249 -6.55 -8.89 7.41
N GLY A 250 -5.33 -8.56 7.82
CA GLY A 250 -4.56 -9.37 8.77
C GLY A 250 -5.26 -9.53 10.12
N ALA A 251 -5.93 -8.49 10.60
CA ALA A 251 -6.73 -8.57 11.82
C ALA A 251 -7.96 -9.48 11.64
N ARG A 252 -8.64 -9.43 10.48
CA ARG A 252 -9.74 -10.36 10.14
C ARG A 252 -9.26 -11.81 10.13
N GLN A 253 -8.12 -12.09 9.51
CA GLN A 253 -7.52 -13.42 9.50
C GLN A 253 -7.25 -13.91 10.92
N ALA A 254 -6.64 -13.07 11.77
CA ALA A 254 -6.33 -13.45 13.15
C ALA A 254 -7.59 -13.81 13.94
N VAL A 255 -8.68 -13.04 13.79
CA VAL A 255 -9.96 -13.32 14.48
C VAL A 255 -10.59 -14.61 13.95
N ALA A 256 -10.55 -14.87 12.63
CA ALA A 256 -11.05 -16.11 12.03
C ALA A 256 -10.31 -17.34 12.58
N LEU A 257 -8.97 -17.30 12.57
CA LEU A 257 -8.12 -18.37 13.11
C LEU A 257 -8.33 -18.58 14.62
N PHE A 258 -8.55 -17.51 15.36
CA PHE A 258 -8.86 -17.60 16.78
C PHE A 258 -10.20 -18.30 17.04
N ARG A 259 -11.24 -17.95 16.28
CA ARG A 259 -12.56 -18.58 16.36
C ARG A 259 -12.48 -20.08 16.08
N GLU A 260 -11.82 -20.49 15.00
CA GLU A 260 -11.60 -21.91 14.66
C GLU A 260 -10.89 -22.65 15.79
N ARG A 261 -9.80 -22.06 16.28
CA ARG A 261 -9.03 -22.62 17.38
C ARG A 261 -9.88 -22.82 18.66
N LEU A 262 -10.73 -21.88 19.03
CA LEU A 262 -11.60 -22.00 20.20
C LEU A 262 -12.60 -23.15 20.06
N GLN A 263 -13.08 -23.42 18.86
CA GLN A 263 -14.03 -24.51 18.55
C GLN A 263 -13.35 -25.88 18.56
N GLU A 264 -12.10 -25.97 18.14
CA GLU A 264 -11.38 -27.24 18.01
C GLU A 264 -10.73 -27.70 19.31
N ARG A 265 -10.14 -26.78 20.06
CA ARG A 265 -9.31 -27.13 21.24
C ARG A 265 -10.10 -27.36 22.50
N SER A 266 -9.70 -28.41 23.18
CA SER A 266 -10.16 -28.68 24.56
C SER A 266 -9.31 -27.89 25.58
N VAL A 267 -9.91 -27.61 26.72
CA VAL A 267 -9.22 -27.04 27.87
C VAL A 267 -8.30 -28.12 28.46
N TYR A 268 -7.07 -27.77 28.81
CA TYR A 268 -6.09 -28.72 29.35
C TYR A 268 -6.66 -29.48 30.54
N GLY A 269 -6.55 -30.81 30.51
CA GLY A 269 -7.02 -31.68 31.57
C GLY A 269 -8.55 -31.91 31.65
N THR A 270 -9.33 -31.43 30.67
CA THR A 270 -10.79 -31.58 30.62
C THR A 270 -11.28 -31.98 29.20
N ALA A 271 -12.55 -32.40 29.10
CA ALA A 271 -13.23 -32.64 27.84
C ALA A 271 -13.89 -31.34 27.26
N ASP A 272 -13.93 -30.25 28.03
CA ASP A 272 -14.58 -29.01 27.64
C ASP A 272 -13.84 -28.31 26.50
N LYS A 273 -14.55 -27.77 25.56
CA LYS A 273 -13.98 -26.92 24.49
C LYS A 273 -13.63 -25.53 25.02
N GLN A 274 -12.55 -24.93 24.50
CA GLN A 274 -12.17 -23.55 24.85
C GLN A 274 -13.28 -22.55 24.50
N SER A 275 -14.08 -22.82 23.48
CA SER A 275 -15.25 -22.01 23.11
C SER A 275 -16.33 -21.92 24.19
N GLN A 276 -16.33 -22.81 25.20
CA GLN A 276 -17.27 -22.79 26.34
C GLN A 276 -16.80 -21.88 27.48
N ARG A 277 -15.60 -21.32 27.39
CA ARG A 277 -15.06 -20.45 28.45
C ARG A 277 -15.49 -18.99 28.25
N ALA A 278 -16.12 -18.41 29.28
CA ALA A 278 -16.65 -17.04 29.23
C ALA A 278 -15.61 -16.00 28.79
N MET A 279 -14.36 -16.11 29.28
CA MET A 279 -13.29 -15.17 28.89
C MET A 279 -12.87 -15.33 27.41
N ALA A 280 -12.91 -16.54 26.85
CA ALA A 280 -12.61 -16.77 25.46
C ALA A 280 -13.71 -16.16 24.55
N GLN A 281 -14.98 -16.34 24.96
CA GLN A 281 -16.13 -15.73 24.28
C GLN A 281 -16.06 -14.21 24.31
N ALA A 282 -15.76 -13.60 25.46
CA ALA A 282 -15.61 -12.16 25.60
C ALA A 282 -14.48 -11.62 24.72
N ARG A 283 -13.29 -12.25 24.72
CA ARG A 283 -12.16 -11.85 23.86
C ARG A 283 -12.49 -11.94 22.37
N LEU A 284 -13.15 -13.01 21.94
CA LEU A 284 -13.58 -13.16 20.55
C LEU A 284 -14.57 -12.06 20.16
N GLY A 285 -15.55 -11.78 21.03
CA GLY A 285 -16.53 -10.70 20.78
C GLY A 285 -15.88 -9.32 20.68
N HIS A 286 -14.95 -8.99 21.58
CA HIS A 286 -14.21 -7.73 21.52
C HIS A 286 -13.36 -7.62 20.23
N ALA A 287 -12.60 -8.66 19.90
CA ALA A 287 -11.76 -8.69 18.71
C ALA A 287 -12.58 -8.53 17.42
N GLN A 288 -13.73 -9.21 17.34
CA GLN A 288 -14.63 -9.10 16.17
C GLN A 288 -15.14 -7.66 15.99
N VAL A 289 -15.66 -7.05 17.06
CA VAL A 289 -16.19 -5.68 16.99
C VAL A 289 -15.09 -4.66 16.70
N ALA A 290 -13.87 -4.84 17.21
CA ALA A 290 -12.74 -3.95 16.93
C ALA A 290 -12.36 -3.98 15.45
N VAL A 291 -12.30 -5.17 14.83
CA VAL A 291 -12.03 -5.32 13.40
C VAL A 291 -13.13 -4.67 12.55
N GLU A 292 -14.40 -4.94 12.86
CA GLU A 292 -15.54 -4.34 12.14
C GLU A 292 -15.50 -2.80 12.25
N THR A 293 -15.17 -2.26 13.41
CA THR A 293 -15.03 -0.81 13.63
C THR A 293 -13.89 -0.23 12.81
N ALA A 294 -12.73 -0.92 12.76
CA ALA A 294 -11.59 -0.52 11.97
C ALA A 294 -11.92 -0.51 10.46
N GLU A 295 -12.64 -1.52 9.98
CA GLU A 295 -13.09 -1.59 8.58
C GLU A 295 -14.07 -0.47 8.21
N VAL A 296 -15.05 -0.19 9.06
CA VAL A 296 -15.98 0.93 8.88
C VAL A 296 -15.22 2.27 8.85
N ALA A 297 -14.26 2.45 9.75
CA ALA A 297 -13.42 3.65 9.77
C ALA A 297 -12.60 3.78 8.50
N LEU A 298 -11.95 2.70 8.01
CA LEU A 298 -11.18 2.66 6.77
C LEU A 298 -12.02 3.10 5.58
N LYS A 299 -13.21 2.51 5.40
CA LYS A 299 -14.15 2.86 4.32
C LYS A 299 -14.64 4.31 4.41
N ASN A 300 -14.93 4.80 5.62
CA ASN A 300 -15.33 6.19 5.82
C ASN A 300 -14.22 7.17 5.42
N ILE A 301 -12.95 6.85 5.74
CA ILE A 301 -11.79 7.65 5.33
C ILE A 301 -11.68 7.63 3.80
N ALA A 302 -11.82 6.48 3.16
CA ALA A 302 -11.76 6.35 1.70
C ALA A 302 -12.84 7.24 1.02
N ARG A 303 -14.08 7.21 1.51
CA ARG A 303 -15.16 8.08 1.03
C ARG A 303 -14.83 9.56 1.17
N THR A 304 -14.22 9.95 2.28
CA THR A 304 -13.80 11.34 2.48
C THR A 304 -12.74 11.76 1.47
N VAL A 305 -11.79 10.86 1.16
CA VAL A 305 -10.74 11.09 0.15
C VAL A 305 -11.34 11.22 -1.25
N VAL A 306 -12.28 10.34 -1.61
CA VAL A 306 -13.04 10.42 -2.89
C VAL A 306 -13.80 11.73 -3.00
N HIS A 307 -14.50 12.13 -1.94
CA HIS A 307 -15.24 13.40 -1.91
C HIS A 307 -14.33 14.61 -2.20
N TRP A 308 -13.10 14.64 -1.67
CA TRP A 308 -12.15 15.71 -1.99
C TRP A 308 -11.76 15.69 -3.48
N GLY A 309 -11.54 14.53 -4.07
CA GLY A 309 -11.28 14.41 -5.51
C GLY A 309 -12.44 14.92 -6.37
N GLU A 310 -13.69 14.61 -6.00
CA GLU A 310 -14.91 15.03 -6.68
C GLU A 310 -15.22 16.51 -6.50
N SER A 311 -14.82 17.08 -5.37
CA SER A 311 -15.11 18.49 -5.04
C SER A 311 -14.41 19.49 -5.97
N GLY A 312 -13.36 19.07 -6.67
CA GLY A 312 -12.49 19.93 -7.47
C GLY A 312 -11.74 21.01 -6.67
N LYS A 313 -11.72 20.89 -5.34
CA LYS A 313 -11.02 21.80 -4.42
C LYS A 313 -9.82 21.12 -3.79
N PRO A 314 -8.72 21.85 -3.54
CA PRO A 314 -7.60 21.29 -2.77
C PRO A 314 -8.06 20.87 -1.38
N CYS A 315 -7.66 19.67 -0.94
CA CYS A 315 -7.90 19.20 0.42
C CYS A 315 -7.08 20.06 1.41
N PRO A 316 -7.71 20.70 2.40
CA PRO A 316 -6.99 21.54 3.37
C PRO A 316 -5.93 20.77 4.14
N GLU A 317 -4.84 21.45 4.51
CA GLU A 317 -3.73 20.85 5.26
C GLU A 317 -4.19 20.18 6.57
N ILE A 318 -5.06 20.85 7.32
CA ILE A 318 -5.64 20.31 8.56
C ILE A 318 -6.45 19.02 8.30
N GLU A 319 -7.17 18.94 7.18
CA GLU A 319 -7.95 17.75 6.84
C GLU A 319 -7.03 16.59 6.40
N ARG A 320 -5.97 16.87 5.64
CA ARG A 320 -4.94 15.85 5.30
C ARG A 320 -4.29 15.28 6.57
N ALA A 321 -3.92 16.15 7.52
CA ALA A 321 -3.35 15.73 8.82
C ALA A 321 -4.35 14.88 9.63
N HIS A 322 -5.61 15.27 9.66
CA HIS A 322 -6.69 14.52 10.31
C HIS A 322 -6.84 13.12 9.70
N LEU A 323 -6.92 13.04 8.36
CA LEU A 323 -7.04 11.76 7.65
C LEU A 323 -5.83 10.85 7.92
N ARG A 324 -4.59 11.39 7.87
CA ARG A 324 -3.38 10.65 8.21
C ARG A 324 -3.44 10.05 9.61
N LEU A 325 -3.82 10.85 10.62
CA LEU A 325 -3.92 10.37 11.99
C LEU A 325 -5.02 9.31 12.16
N LYS A 326 -6.17 9.47 11.51
CA LYS A 326 -7.25 8.46 11.51
C LYS A 326 -6.78 7.13 10.91
N ILE A 327 -6.05 7.16 9.80
CA ILE A 327 -5.46 5.98 9.16
C ILE A 327 -4.48 5.28 10.13
N ALA A 328 -3.62 6.03 10.80
CA ALA A 328 -2.69 5.47 11.78
C ALA A 328 -3.43 4.81 12.96
N HIS A 329 -4.55 5.37 13.40
CA HIS A 329 -5.41 4.76 14.42
C HIS A 329 -6.06 3.45 13.95
N VAL A 330 -6.52 3.36 12.70
CA VAL A 330 -7.05 2.12 12.12
C VAL A 330 -6.00 1.01 12.16
N VAL A 331 -4.76 1.31 11.75
CA VAL A 331 -3.67 0.32 11.75
C VAL A 331 -3.26 -0.08 13.17
N ARG A 332 -3.24 0.86 14.12
CA ARG A 332 -2.99 0.53 15.53
C ARG A 332 -4.04 -0.42 16.08
N GLU A 333 -5.32 -0.15 15.85
CA GLU A 333 -6.41 -1.00 16.30
C GLU A 333 -6.30 -2.41 15.70
N ALA A 334 -6.05 -2.52 14.40
CA ALA A 334 -5.82 -3.79 13.72
C ALA A 334 -4.63 -4.57 14.32
N ARG A 335 -3.52 -3.89 14.62
CA ARG A 335 -2.35 -4.48 15.27
C ARG A 335 -2.67 -4.97 16.67
N ASP A 336 -3.38 -4.17 17.45
CA ASP A 336 -3.73 -4.51 18.84
C ASP A 336 -4.66 -5.74 18.88
N VAL A 337 -5.61 -5.86 17.95
CA VAL A 337 -6.43 -7.06 17.77
C VAL A 337 -5.57 -8.30 17.51
N VAL A 338 -4.61 -8.22 16.57
CA VAL A 338 -3.72 -9.36 16.27
C VAL A 338 -2.91 -9.77 17.48
N ARG A 339 -2.33 -8.81 18.21
CA ARG A 339 -1.60 -9.06 19.45
C ARG A 339 -2.47 -9.79 20.48
N ASP A 340 -3.65 -9.26 20.76
CA ASP A 340 -4.55 -9.77 21.80
C ASP A 340 -5.06 -11.19 21.46
N VAL A 341 -5.29 -11.47 20.18
CA VAL A 341 -5.63 -12.80 19.66
C VAL A 341 -4.49 -13.78 19.85
N VAL A 342 -3.26 -13.39 19.50
CA VAL A 342 -2.08 -14.27 19.64
C VAL A 342 -1.80 -14.57 21.11
N GLU A 343 -1.85 -13.58 21.99
CA GLU A 343 -1.71 -13.77 23.44
C GLU A 343 -2.79 -14.72 24.01
N ALA A 344 -4.03 -14.60 23.55
CA ALA A 344 -5.13 -15.47 23.94
C ALA A 344 -5.03 -16.88 23.38
N SER A 345 -4.24 -17.07 22.32
CA SER A 345 -4.08 -18.37 21.64
C SER A 345 -3.05 -19.31 22.29
N GLY A 346 -2.23 -18.79 23.23
CA GLY A 346 -1.23 -19.57 23.98
C GLY A 346 -0.05 -20.05 23.12
N SER A 347 0.80 -20.90 23.69
CA SER A 347 2.11 -21.26 23.11
C SER A 347 2.08 -21.82 21.68
N HIS A 348 1.01 -22.49 21.28
CA HIS A 348 0.89 -23.02 19.92
C HIS A 348 0.81 -21.92 18.83
N ALA A 349 0.35 -20.74 19.18
CA ALA A 349 0.33 -19.61 18.24
C ALA A 349 1.74 -19.20 17.80
N HIS A 350 2.77 -19.56 18.58
CA HIS A 350 4.17 -19.18 18.34
C HIS A 350 5.00 -20.19 17.55
N PHE A 351 4.45 -21.37 17.18
CA PHE A 351 5.14 -22.28 16.27
C PHE A 351 5.27 -21.65 14.88
N LEU A 352 6.42 -21.82 14.22
CA LEU A 352 6.65 -21.26 12.88
C LEU A 352 5.66 -21.77 11.81
N THR A 353 5.04 -22.93 12.07
CA THR A 353 3.95 -23.47 11.22
C THR A 353 2.61 -22.80 11.43
N SER A 354 2.44 -22.00 12.52
CA SER A 354 1.19 -21.30 12.80
C SER A 354 1.11 -20.02 11.96
N PRO A 355 0.02 -19.78 11.21
CA PRO A 355 -0.16 -18.51 10.53
C PRO A 355 -0.27 -17.32 11.49
N LEU A 356 -0.77 -17.51 12.72
CA LEU A 356 -0.93 -16.42 13.71
C LEU A 356 0.39 -15.73 14.06
N GLN A 357 1.50 -16.48 14.27
CA GLN A 357 2.78 -15.84 14.57
C GLN A 357 3.33 -15.06 13.37
N ARG A 358 3.09 -15.54 12.12
CA ARG A 358 3.49 -14.80 10.92
C ARG A 358 2.69 -13.51 10.82
N THR A 359 1.36 -13.58 10.95
CA THR A 359 0.49 -12.39 10.97
C THR A 359 0.91 -11.40 12.07
N LEU A 360 1.30 -11.87 13.27
CA LEU A 360 1.80 -11.00 14.35
C LEU A 360 3.09 -10.27 13.93
N ARG A 361 4.09 -11.00 13.43
CA ARG A 361 5.37 -10.41 13.00
C ARG A 361 5.18 -9.43 11.85
N ASP A 362 4.38 -9.83 10.86
CA ASP A 362 4.07 -8.99 9.70
C ASP A 362 3.34 -7.72 10.14
N MET A 363 2.34 -7.82 11.03
CA MET A 363 1.60 -6.67 11.53
C MET A 363 2.50 -5.72 12.33
N HIS A 364 3.42 -6.22 13.16
CA HIS A 364 4.38 -5.38 13.87
C HIS A 364 5.28 -4.60 12.92
N THR A 365 5.79 -5.26 11.88
CA THR A 365 6.65 -4.61 10.87
C THR A 365 5.87 -3.60 10.04
N LEU A 366 4.68 -3.97 9.55
CA LEU A 366 3.80 -3.09 8.78
C LEU A 366 3.45 -1.82 9.56
N SER A 367 3.05 -1.97 10.83
CA SER A 367 2.62 -0.83 11.67
C SER A 367 3.76 0.11 12.05
N ALA A 368 5.01 -0.28 11.83
CA ALA A 368 6.18 0.58 12.03
C ALA A 368 6.46 1.51 10.83
N HIS A 369 5.68 1.43 9.75
CA HIS A 369 5.83 2.34 8.61
C HIS A 369 5.55 3.79 9.03
N THR A 370 6.39 4.71 8.59
CA THR A 370 6.39 6.12 9.02
C THR A 370 5.05 6.86 8.81
N VAL A 371 4.22 6.41 7.86
CA VAL A 371 2.88 6.98 7.64
C VAL A 371 1.95 6.75 8.84
N PHE A 372 2.22 5.72 9.65
CA PHE A 372 1.42 5.30 10.82
C PHE A 372 1.99 5.79 12.15
N ASP A 373 3.03 6.64 12.13
CA ASP A 373 3.59 7.22 13.34
C ASP A 373 2.54 8.11 14.04
N LEU A 374 2.04 7.62 15.18
CA LEU A 374 0.98 8.25 15.94
C LEU A 374 1.45 9.50 16.67
N ASP A 375 2.71 9.55 17.10
CA ASP A 375 3.26 10.69 17.82
C ASP A 375 3.45 11.86 16.86
N VAL A 376 4.08 11.60 15.70
CA VAL A 376 4.25 12.61 14.64
C VAL A 376 2.90 13.07 14.09
N GLY A 377 1.98 12.13 13.79
CA GLY A 377 0.64 12.45 13.28
C GLY A 377 -0.20 13.20 14.31
N GLY A 378 -0.12 12.80 15.59
CA GLY A 378 -0.84 13.43 16.70
C GLY A 378 -0.36 14.84 16.99
N GLU A 379 0.96 15.07 17.03
CA GLU A 379 1.53 16.40 17.19
C GLU A 379 1.15 17.31 16.03
N LEU A 380 1.32 16.84 14.80
CA LEU A 380 0.98 17.59 13.59
C LEU A 380 -0.49 18.06 13.61
N TYR A 381 -1.42 17.14 13.80
CA TYR A 381 -2.84 17.49 13.82
C TYR A 381 -3.22 18.38 15.03
N GLY A 382 -2.65 18.09 16.20
CA GLY A 382 -2.84 18.90 17.41
C GLY A 382 -2.36 20.35 17.23
N ARG A 383 -1.21 20.56 16.58
CA ARG A 383 -0.71 21.91 16.24
C ARG A 383 -1.68 22.65 15.34
N LEU A 384 -2.16 22.00 14.27
CA LEU A 384 -3.11 22.61 13.32
C LEU A 384 -4.44 22.95 13.98
N LEU A 385 -4.95 22.12 14.90
CA LEU A 385 -6.14 22.44 15.72
C LEU A 385 -5.95 23.68 16.60
N LEU A 386 -4.72 23.95 17.04
CA LEU A 386 -4.37 25.15 17.83
C LEU A 386 -4.01 26.37 16.95
N GLY A 387 -4.14 26.27 15.62
CA GLY A 387 -3.77 27.33 14.68
C GLY A 387 -2.27 27.54 14.52
N LEU A 388 -1.45 26.55 14.93
CA LEU A 388 0.00 26.58 14.75
C LEU A 388 0.37 26.00 13.37
N PRO A 389 1.50 26.42 12.76
CA PRO A 389 1.95 25.86 11.48
C PRO A 389 2.29 24.37 11.59
N ALA A 390 2.14 23.63 10.49
CA ALA A 390 2.58 22.24 10.38
C ALA A 390 4.09 22.13 10.65
N ASN A 391 4.49 21.02 11.30
CA ASN A 391 5.88 20.70 11.61
C ASN A 391 6.36 19.40 10.94
N ALA A 392 5.51 18.78 10.14
CA ALA A 392 5.81 17.61 9.33
C ALA A 392 5.05 17.67 7.99
N PRO A 393 5.49 16.95 6.95
CA PRO A 393 4.79 16.85 5.67
C PRO A 393 3.39 16.23 5.83
N VAL A 394 2.44 16.79 5.10
CA VAL A 394 1.02 16.38 5.12
C VAL A 394 0.54 16.10 3.71
#